data_40ab3a5beb6a99132be667e089069c3c
#
_entry.id   40ab3a5beb6a99132be667e089069c3c
#
_cell.length_a   1.000
_cell.length_b   1.000
_cell.length_c   1.000
_cell.angle_alpha   90.00
_cell.angle_beta   90.00
_cell.angle_gamma   90.00
#
_symmetry.space_group_name_H-M   'P 1'
#
loop_
_entity.id
_entity.type
_entity.pdbx_description
1 polymer ?
#
loop_
_entity_poly.entity_id
_entity_poly.type
_entity_poly.pdbx_seq_one_letter_code
_entity_poly.pdbx_strand_id
1 'polypeptide(L)'
;LKDWKLTFGLLGQTLWAIELSGAIIKWSGGEANFILGALSIMVMVFTLAASIHVTHYYRHCHGDDRLDRALKMAWKPCFLAMLTTAIGLASLMVSEMAPVRQFGFGAALGAIVSLLVGFGVTPAMLTLYPLPKEVGQGNDYRLSRFAFWVVDHSRSVVVATLILIIACGIGLKTLNSRINALDFLPQDGKVIQDTKLLEEKFASTSSIEAVVDFGGLEMPFADKLSHIQNVCSTLEDHPSIEYAVSAATFLPTQLPTDPFEAAALLNRAQQSHGDSDFISRGERLWRISARFSENIEQSDRQTINELITATESEIPIRFTGMEILLEHAQKQIFTGFWESFATAFLIITTVMVISLRSLKAGLIAMIPNLTPVCIVFGLLGWFGVPVEIGTMMTGSIALGLAVDGTFHYLVRYKDACQSGDCSTKAARRALLLTGGAILNASVITAVGMTALGLSSFAPTARFGFMMTALMLAAVVGDLILLPALLSLKEQRRGINKEAEIDLRGPHAPMHAPSKTHSESARELRRKAG
;
A
#
# COMPACT_ATOMS: atom_id res chain seq x y z
N LEU A 1 6.76 19.50 -19.98
CA LEU A 1 6.32 20.93 -19.91
C LEU A 1 6.78 21.80 -21.10
N LYS A 2 7.72 21.37 -21.90
CA LYS A 2 8.36 22.10 -23.04
C LYS A 2 9.04 23.45 -22.65
N ASP A 3 9.03 23.82 -21.36
CA ASP A 3 9.73 24.97 -20.83
C ASP A 3 10.69 24.49 -19.72
N TRP A 4 11.99 24.61 -19.97
CA TRP A 4 13.02 24.12 -19.06
C TRP A 4 13.09 24.95 -17.77
N LYS A 5 12.82 26.27 -17.83
CA LYS A 5 12.83 27.16 -16.65
C LYS A 5 11.72 26.80 -15.68
N LEU A 6 10.50 26.60 -16.20
CA LEU A 6 9.38 26.14 -15.38
C LEU A 6 9.65 24.73 -14.82
N THR A 7 10.22 23.83 -15.60
CA THR A 7 10.55 22.48 -15.15
C THR A 7 11.54 22.52 -13.98
N PHE A 8 12.63 23.29 -14.08
CA PHE A 8 13.58 23.44 -12.98
C PHE A 8 12.97 24.16 -11.77
N GLY A 9 12.12 25.15 -11.98
CA GLY A 9 11.38 25.80 -10.90
C GLY A 9 10.47 24.83 -10.14
N LEU A 10 9.74 23.97 -10.87
CA LEU A 10 8.89 22.95 -10.28
C LEU A 10 9.71 21.86 -9.55
N LEU A 11 10.88 21.49 -10.05
CA LEU A 11 11.79 20.60 -9.33
C LEU A 11 12.35 21.26 -8.07
N GLY A 12 12.72 22.52 -8.14
CA GLY A 12 13.18 23.29 -6.97
C GLY A 12 12.14 23.36 -5.85
N GLN A 13 10.86 23.58 -6.19
CA GLN A 13 9.80 23.59 -5.18
C GLN A 13 9.58 22.20 -4.55
N THR A 14 9.85 21.09 -5.27
CA THR A 14 9.75 19.75 -4.67
C THR A 14 10.83 19.51 -3.63
N LEU A 15 12.06 19.98 -3.89
CA LEU A 15 13.14 19.93 -2.90
C LEU A 15 12.77 20.73 -1.64
N TRP A 16 12.20 21.91 -1.83
CA TRP A 16 11.72 22.71 -0.70
C TRP A 16 10.60 22.00 0.09
N ALA A 17 9.68 21.32 -0.58
CA ALA A 17 8.62 20.54 0.07
C ALA A 17 9.20 19.37 0.87
N ILE A 18 10.24 18.68 0.36
CA ILE A 18 10.94 17.60 1.05
C ILE A 18 11.58 18.13 2.34
N GLU A 19 12.37 19.19 2.25
CA GLU A 19 13.04 19.78 3.41
C GLU A 19 12.05 20.27 4.46
N LEU A 20 10.99 20.95 4.04
CA LEU A 20 9.93 21.43 4.93
C LEU A 20 9.23 20.26 5.65
N SER A 21 8.90 19.19 4.91
CA SER A 21 8.29 18.00 5.51
C SER A 21 9.21 17.33 6.51
N GLY A 22 10.49 17.18 6.17
CA GLY A 22 11.52 16.62 7.05
C GLY A 22 11.73 17.45 8.32
N ALA A 23 11.76 18.79 8.19
CA ALA A 23 11.88 19.70 9.31
C ALA A 23 10.69 19.58 10.29
N ILE A 24 9.47 19.50 9.76
CA ILE A 24 8.25 19.38 10.59
C ILE A 24 8.24 18.02 11.30
N ILE A 25 8.61 16.92 10.63
CA ILE A 25 8.67 15.59 11.23
C ILE A 25 9.70 15.58 12.37
N LYS A 26 10.88 16.14 12.14
CA LYS A 26 11.92 16.24 13.18
C LYS A 26 11.45 17.09 14.37
N TRP A 27 10.78 18.19 14.11
CA TRP A 27 10.24 19.06 15.14
C TRP A 27 9.11 18.39 15.95
N SER A 28 8.32 17.52 15.32
CA SER A 28 7.29 16.72 16.01
C SER A 28 7.83 15.51 16.79
N GLY A 29 9.16 15.37 16.92
CA GLY A 29 9.80 14.27 17.64
C GLY A 29 9.93 12.97 16.85
N GLY A 30 9.76 13.03 15.52
CA GLY A 30 9.94 11.85 14.65
C GLY A 30 11.42 11.48 14.55
N GLU A 31 11.71 10.19 14.73
CA GLU A 31 13.04 9.63 14.54
C GLU A 31 13.22 9.16 13.10
N ALA A 32 14.43 9.34 12.55
CA ALA A 32 14.77 8.82 11.24
C ALA A 32 14.87 7.29 11.29
N ASN A 33 14.04 6.61 10.51
CA ASN A 33 14.13 5.17 10.29
C ASN A 33 14.29 4.86 8.80
N PHE A 34 14.65 3.62 8.47
CA PHE A 34 14.91 3.18 7.11
C PHE A 34 13.69 3.34 6.17
N ILE A 35 12.47 3.25 6.70
CA ILE A 35 11.22 3.39 5.93
C ILE A 35 10.99 4.85 5.55
N LEU A 36 11.40 5.81 6.42
CA LEU A 36 11.29 7.25 6.15
C LEU A 36 12.14 7.70 4.96
N GLY A 37 13.16 6.93 4.55
CA GLY A 37 13.90 7.21 3.32
C GLY A 37 13.03 7.28 2.06
N ALA A 38 11.97 6.49 2.00
CA ALA A 38 11.00 6.54 0.91
C ALA A 38 10.14 7.80 0.90
N LEU A 39 10.01 8.49 2.05
CA LEU A 39 9.16 9.66 2.21
C LEU A 39 9.58 10.82 1.31
N SER A 40 10.88 11.05 1.16
CA SER A 40 11.40 12.14 0.32
C SER A 40 10.92 12.03 -1.13
N ILE A 41 10.97 10.81 -1.70
CA ILE A 41 10.49 10.55 -3.06
C ILE A 41 8.97 10.69 -3.13
N MET A 42 8.23 10.23 -2.11
CA MET A 42 6.77 10.40 -2.06
C MET A 42 6.36 11.87 -2.02
N VAL A 43 6.98 12.69 -1.18
CA VAL A 43 6.71 14.14 -1.10
C VAL A 43 7.03 14.82 -2.43
N MET A 44 8.14 14.45 -3.08
CA MET A 44 8.49 14.94 -4.41
C MET A 44 7.38 14.64 -5.41
N VAL A 45 6.93 13.40 -5.47
CA VAL A 45 5.90 12.94 -6.40
C VAL A 45 4.56 13.63 -6.14
N PHE A 46 4.14 13.77 -4.88
CA PHE A 46 2.89 14.48 -4.52
C PHE A 46 2.93 15.94 -4.90
N THR A 47 4.04 16.63 -4.66
CA THR A 47 4.22 18.02 -5.03
C THR A 47 4.20 18.20 -6.54
N LEU A 48 4.85 17.29 -7.29
CA LEU A 48 4.83 17.30 -8.75
C LEU A 48 3.43 17.02 -9.30
N ALA A 49 2.71 16.04 -8.74
CA ALA A 49 1.34 15.73 -9.16
C ALA A 49 0.41 16.95 -9.00
N ALA A 50 0.43 17.60 -7.83
CA ALA A 50 -0.34 18.82 -7.59
C ALA A 50 0.01 19.91 -8.62
N SER A 51 1.30 20.11 -8.88
CA SER A 51 1.79 21.13 -9.83
C SER A 51 1.40 20.83 -11.28
N ILE A 52 1.42 19.55 -11.68
CA ILE A 52 0.99 19.10 -13.01
C ILE A 52 -0.50 19.38 -13.21
N HIS A 53 -1.34 19.09 -12.23
CA HIS A 53 -2.76 19.36 -12.31
C HIS A 53 -3.05 20.87 -12.41
N VAL A 54 -2.42 21.72 -11.58
CA VAL A 54 -2.57 23.18 -11.67
C VAL A 54 -2.12 23.69 -13.05
N THR A 55 -0.96 23.21 -13.53
CA THR A 55 -0.42 23.59 -14.85
C THR A 55 -1.32 23.14 -15.99
N HIS A 56 -1.91 21.95 -15.87
CA HIS A 56 -2.85 21.42 -16.86
C HIS A 56 -4.11 22.31 -16.96
N TYR A 57 -4.72 22.65 -15.83
CA TYR A 57 -5.86 23.56 -15.82
C TYR A 57 -5.50 24.95 -16.35
N TYR A 58 -4.29 25.45 -16.00
CA TYR A 58 -3.81 26.72 -16.52
C TYR A 58 -3.71 26.76 -18.05
N ARG A 59 -3.29 25.65 -18.69
CA ARG A 59 -3.22 25.56 -20.16
C ARG A 59 -4.59 25.62 -20.83
N HIS A 60 -5.61 25.09 -20.19
CA HIS A 60 -6.98 25.03 -20.74
C HIS A 60 -7.83 26.26 -20.44
N CYS A 61 -7.36 27.18 -19.58
CA CYS A 61 -8.05 28.43 -19.29
C CYS A 61 -7.64 29.54 -20.28
N HIS A 62 -8.61 30.42 -20.64
CA HIS A 62 -8.42 31.52 -21.58
C HIS A 62 -8.83 32.86 -20.93
N GLY A 63 -8.26 33.99 -21.42
CA GLY A 63 -8.56 35.36 -20.96
C GLY A 63 -7.59 35.88 -19.91
N ASP A 64 -7.79 37.13 -19.45
CA ASP A 64 -6.86 37.84 -18.59
C ASP A 64 -6.77 37.24 -17.18
N ASP A 65 -7.88 36.72 -16.65
CA ASP A 65 -7.94 36.04 -15.34
C ASP A 65 -7.64 34.52 -15.42
N ARG A 66 -6.77 34.13 -16.35
CA ARG A 66 -6.46 32.73 -16.66
C ARG A 66 -6.00 31.96 -15.43
N LEU A 67 -5.13 32.54 -14.60
CA LEU A 67 -4.58 31.92 -13.40
C LEU A 67 -5.64 31.70 -12.33
N ASP A 68 -6.45 32.73 -12.04
CA ASP A 68 -7.53 32.64 -11.04
C ASP A 68 -8.56 31.57 -11.40
N ARG A 69 -8.96 31.53 -12.68
CA ARG A 69 -9.87 30.48 -13.18
C ARG A 69 -9.25 29.09 -13.08
N ALA A 70 -7.98 28.94 -13.42
CA ALA A 70 -7.28 27.67 -13.31
C ALA A 70 -7.23 27.17 -11.86
N LEU A 71 -6.91 28.06 -10.92
CA LEU A 71 -6.88 27.73 -9.49
C LEU A 71 -8.26 27.37 -8.94
N LYS A 72 -9.30 28.12 -9.27
CA LYS A 72 -10.69 27.79 -8.89
C LYS A 72 -11.14 26.44 -9.42
N MET A 73 -10.71 26.09 -10.63
CA MET A 73 -11.02 24.79 -11.25
C MET A 73 -10.20 23.64 -10.65
N ALA A 74 -8.95 23.89 -10.28
CA ALA A 74 -8.03 22.88 -9.73
C ALA A 74 -8.26 22.62 -8.24
N TRP A 75 -8.66 23.65 -7.46
CA TRP A 75 -8.72 23.57 -6.01
C TRP A 75 -9.51 22.39 -5.48
N LYS A 76 -10.76 22.25 -5.90
CA LYS A 76 -11.66 21.22 -5.36
C LYS A 76 -11.17 19.80 -5.63
N PRO A 77 -10.85 19.39 -6.88
CA PRO A 77 -10.36 18.04 -7.13
C PRO A 77 -9.01 17.79 -6.46
N CYS A 78 -8.05 18.72 -6.51
CA CYS A 78 -6.74 18.51 -5.89
C CYS A 78 -6.84 18.45 -4.35
N PHE A 79 -7.67 19.28 -3.72
CA PHE A 79 -7.88 19.21 -2.27
C PHE A 79 -8.48 17.88 -1.84
N LEU A 80 -9.53 17.40 -2.53
CA LEU A 80 -10.15 16.12 -2.22
C LEU A 80 -9.20 14.94 -2.46
N ALA A 81 -8.43 14.99 -3.53
CA ALA A 81 -7.42 14.00 -3.86
C ALA A 81 -6.33 13.93 -2.78
N MET A 82 -5.74 15.06 -2.42
CA MET A 82 -4.70 15.08 -1.37
C MET A 82 -5.24 14.74 0.01
N LEU A 83 -6.49 15.11 0.31
CA LEU A 83 -7.14 14.69 1.55
C LEU A 83 -7.28 13.18 1.63
N THR A 84 -7.74 12.53 0.56
CA THR A 84 -7.85 11.05 0.53
C THR A 84 -6.51 10.37 0.54
N THR A 85 -5.48 10.93 -0.10
CA THR A 85 -4.10 10.46 -0.02
C THR A 85 -3.57 10.57 1.41
N ALA A 86 -3.75 11.72 2.07
CA ALA A 86 -3.36 11.90 3.47
C ALA A 86 -4.09 10.91 4.40
N ILE A 87 -5.37 10.64 4.17
CA ILE A 87 -6.15 9.65 4.92
C ILE A 87 -5.61 8.23 4.68
N GLY A 88 -5.35 7.85 3.44
CA GLY A 88 -4.76 6.55 3.11
C GLY A 88 -3.40 6.33 3.78
N LEU A 89 -2.57 7.38 3.86
CA LEU A 89 -1.29 7.36 4.56
C LEU A 89 -1.47 7.34 6.09
N ALA A 90 -2.38 8.15 6.62
CA ALA A 90 -2.69 8.19 8.04
C ALA A 90 -3.30 6.88 8.57
N SER A 91 -3.96 6.09 7.72
CA SER A 91 -4.49 4.78 8.12
C SER A 91 -3.39 3.81 8.57
N LEU A 92 -2.16 3.98 8.10
CA LEU A 92 -1.00 3.21 8.57
C LEU A 92 -0.68 3.45 10.04
N MET A 93 -1.18 4.55 10.63
CA MET A 93 -0.99 4.83 12.06
C MET A 93 -1.77 3.87 12.98
N VAL A 94 -2.71 3.10 12.43
CA VAL A 94 -3.43 2.03 13.15
C VAL A 94 -2.51 0.84 13.43
N SER A 95 -1.42 0.68 12.66
CA SER A 95 -0.48 -0.43 12.82
C SER A 95 0.19 -0.41 14.20
N GLU A 96 0.34 -1.57 14.80
CA GLU A 96 1.10 -1.76 16.07
C GLU A 96 2.60 -1.56 15.85
N MET A 97 3.09 -1.69 14.61
CA MET A 97 4.50 -1.52 14.31
C MET A 97 4.91 -0.05 14.31
N ALA A 98 5.81 0.32 15.20
CA ALA A 98 6.30 1.70 15.34
C ALA A 98 6.85 2.31 14.04
N PRO A 99 7.68 1.62 13.22
CA PRO A 99 8.18 2.18 11.96
C PRO A 99 7.07 2.49 10.96
N VAL A 100 6.04 1.61 10.85
CA VAL A 100 4.89 1.79 9.94
C VAL A 100 4.03 2.97 10.38
N ARG A 101 3.78 3.08 11.69
CA ARG A 101 3.02 4.18 12.29
C ARG A 101 3.70 5.53 12.08
N GLN A 102 5.01 5.60 12.31
CA GLN A 102 5.81 6.82 12.10
C GLN A 102 5.83 7.22 10.62
N PHE A 103 5.96 6.25 9.71
CA PHE A 103 5.88 6.50 8.28
C PHE A 103 4.51 7.04 7.88
N GLY A 104 3.42 6.43 8.37
CA GLY A 104 2.05 6.89 8.10
C GLY A 104 1.83 8.34 8.51
N PHE A 105 2.29 8.72 9.69
CA PHE A 105 2.24 10.10 10.18
C PHE A 105 3.05 11.05 9.30
N GLY A 106 4.32 10.72 9.06
CA GLY A 106 5.21 11.56 8.26
C GLY A 106 4.74 11.73 6.83
N ALA A 107 4.25 10.64 6.20
CA ALA A 107 3.77 10.67 4.83
C ALA A 107 2.44 11.43 4.68
N ALA A 108 1.51 11.28 5.64
CA ALA A 108 0.27 12.05 5.66
C ALA A 108 0.54 13.56 5.78
N LEU A 109 1.48 13.93 6.64
CA LEU A 109 1.93 15.31 6.81
C LEU A 109 2.63 15.82 5.54
N GLY A 110 3.48 14.99 4.93
CA GLY A 110 4.12 15.27 3.65
C GLY A 110 3.12 15.52 2.51
N ALA A 111 2.01 14.78 2.46
CA ALA A 111 0.94 15.04 1.48
C ALA A 111 0.28 16.40 1.69
N ILE A 112 0.02 16.80 2.94
CA ILE A 112 -0.54 18.13 3.26
C ILE A 112 0.44 19.25 2.86
N VAL A 113 1.72 19.09 3.20
CA VAL A 113 2.78 20.04 2.82
C VAL A 113 2.89 20.15 1.30
N SER A 114 2.82 19.02 0.59
CA SER A 114 2.86 18.97 -0.88
C SER A 114 1.71 19.74 -1.52
N LEU A 115 0.51 19.65 -0.96
CA LEU A 115 -0.64 20.44 -1.42
C LEU A 115 -0.39 21.94 -1.22
N LEU A 116 0.07 22.33 -0.02
CA LEU A 116 0.31 23.74 0.31
C LEU A 116 1.41 24.35 -0.57
N VAL A 117 2.52 23.63 -0.76
CA VAL A 117 3.62 24.06 -1.61
C VAL A 117 3.19 24.07 -3.09
N GLY A 118 2.50 23.03 -3.56
CA GLY A 118 2.01 22.93 -4.93
C GLY A 118 1.06 24.08 -5.30
N PHE A 119 0.11 24.40 -4.44
CA PHE A 119 -0.85 25.49 -4.66
C PHE A 119 -0.31 26.89 -4.31
N GLY A 120 0.70 26.99 -3.46
CA GLY A 120 1.33 28.27 -3.12
C GLY A 120 2.38 28.70 -4.14
N VAL A 121 3.30 27.80 -4.50
CA VAL A 121 4.47 28.13 -5.31
C VAL A 121 4.21 27.96 -6.81
N THR A 122 3.46 26.95 -7.24
CA THR A 122 3.20 26.72 -8.69
C THR A 122 2.53 27.93 -9.36
N PRO A 123 1.50 28.58 -8.78
CA PRO A 123 0.92 29.79 -9.37
C PRO A 123 1.93 30.93 -9.53
N ALA A 124 2.80 31.15 -8.52
CA ALA A 124 3.86 32.15 -8.60
C ALA A 124 4.84 31.85 -9.73
N MET A 125 5.21 30.57 -9.92
CA MET A 125 6.04 30.14 -11.05
C MET A 125 5.35 30.36 -12.40
N LEU A 126 4.03 30.14 -12.50
CA LEU A 126 3.27 30.37 -13.72
C LEU A 126 3.10 31.87 -14.06
N THR A 127 3.16 32.75 -13.07
CA THR A 127 3.22 34.22 -13.33
C THR A 127 4.58 34.66 -13.84
N LEU A 128 5.67 34.08 -13.30
CA LEU A 128 7.04 34.38 -13.73
C LEU A 128 7.38 33.78 -15.10
N TYR A 129 6.88 32.58 -15.36
CA TYR A 129 7.12 31.83 -16.59
C TYR A 129 5.78 31.39 -17.22
N PRO A 130 5.05 32.33 -17.85
CA PRO A 130 3.74 32.03 -18.42
C PRO A 130 3.86 31.04 -19.58
N LEU A 131 3.14 29.93 -19.49
CA LEU A 131 3.09 28.96 -20.56
C LEU A 131 2.28 29.49 -21.75
N PRO A 132 2.72 29.18 -22.99
CA PRO A 132 1.96 29.51 -24.17
C PRO A 132 0.56 28.88 -24.09
N LYS A 133 -0.43 29.59 -24.60
CA LYS A 133 -1.79 29.05 -24.74
C LYS A 133 -1.71 27.84 -25.67
N GLU A 134 -2.28 26.72 -25.29
CA GLU A 134 -2.57 25.68 -26.27
C GLU A 134 -3.64 26.23 -27.21
N VAL A 135 -3.18 26.75 -28.35
CA VAL A 135 -4.05 27.23 -29.42
C VAL A 135 -4.59 25.99 -30.14
N GLY A 136 -5.84 25.75 -29.93
CA GLY A 136 -6.53 24.58 -30.46
C GLY A 136 -6.62 23.46 -29.43
N GLN A 137 -7.79 22.87 -29.31
CA GLN A 137 -7.93 21.50 -28.86
C GLN A 137 -7.02 20.70 -29.77
N GLY A 138 -5.79 20.50 -29.36
CA GLY A 138 -4.99 19.39 -29.87
C GLY A 138 -5.81 18.17 -29.53
N ASN A 139 -6.75 17.87 -30.39
CA ASN A 139 -7.52 16.67 -30.39
C ASN A 139 -6.45 15.59 -30.55
N ASP A 140 -5.89 15.15 -29.42
CA ASP A 140 -4.95 14.04 -29.44
C ASP A 140 -5.78 12.90 -30.01
N TYR A 141 -5.66 12.72 -31.33
CA TYR A 141 -6.48 11.78 -32.12
C TYR A 141 -6.46 10.41 -31.46
N ARG A 142 -5.33 10.09 -30.81
CA ARG A 142 -5.16 8.84 -30.07
C ARG A 142 -6.04 8.83 -28.81
N LEU A 143 -6.06 9.89 -28.02
CA LEU A 143 -6.86 9.99 -26.81
C LEU A 143 -8.36 10.03 -27.14
N SER A 144 -8.75 10.75 -28.19
CA SER A 144 -10.15 10.79 -28.62
C SER A 144 -10.62 9.41 -29.10
N ARG A 145 -9.83 8.73 -29.93
CA ARG A 145 -10.14 7.38 -30.41
C ARG A 145 -10.25 6.38 -29.23
N PHE A 146 -9.34 6.48 -28.27
CA PHE A 146 -9.37 5.67 -27.05
C PHE A 146 -10.63 5.94 -26.22
N ALA A 147 -10.98 7.21 -26.00
CA ALA A 147 -12.18 7.60 -25.26
C ALA A 147 -13.48 7.09 -25.93
N PHE A 148 -13.55 7.17 -27.25
CA PHE A 148 -14.66 6.60 -28.01
C PHE A 148 -14.71 5.09 -27.85
N TRP A 149 -13.60 4.40 -28.02
CA TRP A 149 -13.53 2.94 -27.91
C TRP A 149 -13.97 2.43 -26.52
N VAL A 150 -13.45 3.01 -25.44
CA VAL A 150 -13.79 2.62 -24.05
C VAL A 150 -15.29 2.80 -23.78
N VAL A 151 -15.86 3.94 -24.20
CA VAL A 151 -17.27 4.25 -23.93
C VAL A 151 -18.21 3.45 -24.79
N ASP A 152 -17.87 3.21 -26.07
CA ASP A 152 -18.70 2.43 -26.99
C ASP A 152 -18.71 0.93 -26.64
N HIS A 153 -17.58 0.40 -26.10
CA HIS A 153 -17.47 -0.98 -25.66
C HIS A 153 -17.62 -1.14 -24.14
N SER A 154 -18.30 -0.20 -23.49
CA SER A 154 -18.37 -0.12 -22.02
C SER A 154 -18.81 -1.42 -21.34
N ARG A 155 -19.77 -2.19 -21.90
CA ARG A 155 -20.20 -3.48 -21.35
C ARG A 155 -19.07 -4.51 -21.37
N SER A 156 -18.43 -4.67 -22.53
CA SER A 156 -17.32 -5.63 -22.69
C SER A 156 -16.13 -5.25 -21.79
N VAL A 157 -15.82 -3.97 -21.70
CA VAL A 157 -14.75 -3.44 -20.84
C VAL A 157 -15.04 -3.73 -19.36
N VAL A 158 -16.26 -3.45 -18.89
CA VAL A 158 -16.64 -3.70 -17.49
C VAL A 158 -16.63 -5.19 -17.17
N VAL A 159 -17.17 -6.04 -18.06
CA VAL A 159 -17.18 -7.49 -17.86
C VAL A 159 -15.74 -8.04 -17.85
N ALA A 160 -14.91 -7.65 -18.80
CA ALA A 160 -13.52 -8.10 -18.88
C ALA A 160 -12.71 -7.67 -17.64
N THR A 161 -12.86 -6.42 -17.22
CA THR A 161 -12.17 -5.92 -16.02
C THR A 161 -12.68 -6.60 -14.75
N LEU A 162 -13.98 -6.85 -14.65
CA LEU A 162 -14.56 -7.56 -13.51
C LEU A 162 -14.08 -9.01 -13.42
N ILE A 163 -14.00 -9.71 -14.55
CA ILE A 163 -13.41 -11.06 -14.62
C ILE A 163 -11.95 -11.02 -14.16
N LEU A 164 -11.17 -10.03 -14.63
CA LEU A 164 -9.78 -9.85 -14.20
C LEU A 164 -9.67 -9.62 -12.70
N ILE A 165 -10.50 -8.74 -12.13
CA ILE A 165 -10.53 -8.45 -10.69
C ILE A 165 -10.89 -9.71 -9.89
N ILE A 166 -11.87 -10.49 -10.33
CA ILE A 166 -12.27 -11.74 -9.66
C ILE A 166 -11.15 -12.78 -9.77
N ALA A 167 -10.58 -12.97 -10.93
CA ALA A 167 -9.48 -13.91 -11.15
C ALA A 167 -8.26 -13.56 -10.28
N CYS A 168 -7.85 -12.29 -10.25
CA CYS A 168 -6.77 -11.84 -9.37
C CYS A 168 -7.18 -11.90 -7.89
N GLY A 169 -8.44 -11.58 -7.56
CA GLY A 169 -8.96 -11.65 -6.20
C GLY A 169 -8.89 -13.05 -5.56
N ILE A 170 -8.96 -14.11 -6.37
CA ILE A 170 -8.73 -15.49 -5.91
C ILE A 170 -7.29 -15.66 -5.41
N GLY A 171 -6.31 -15.05 -6.08
CA GLY A 171 -4.91 -15.08 -5.68
C GLY A 171 -4.63 -14.41 -4.33
N LEU A 172 -5.51 -13.52 -3.85
CA LEU A 172 -5.37 -12.95 -2.50
C LEU A 172 -5.49 -13.99 -1.38
N LYS A 173 -6.15 -15.13 -1.64
CA LYS A 173 -6.27 -16.23 -0.65
C LYS A 173 -4.96 -16.99 -0.44
N THR A 174 -4.09 -16.99 -1.45
CA THR A 174 -2.78 -17.64 -1.41
C THR A 174 -1.65 -16.69 -1.02
N LEU A 175 -2.00 -15.45 -0.66
CA LEU A 175 -1.04 -14.45 -0.28
C LEU A 175 -0.42 -14.80 1.08
N ASN A 176 0.89 -15.01 1.08
CA ASN A 176 1.66 -15.35 2.26
C ASN A 176 2.56 -14.17 2.64
N SER A 177 2.73 -13.94 3.95
CA SER A 177 3.73 -13.02 4.48
C SER A 177 4.96 -13.82 4.91
N ARG A 178 6.14 -13.36 4.53
CA ARG A 178 7.41 -13.93 4.95
C ARG A 178 8.35 -12.80 5.33
N ILE A 179 9.03 -12.93 6.44
CA ILE A 179 10.10 -12.05 6.86
C ILE A 179 11.34 -12.91 7.10
N ASN A 180 12.34 -12.69 6.29
CA ASN A 180 13.68 -13.18 6.55
C ASN A 180 14.59 -11.95 6.65
N ALA A 181 15.27 -11.78 7.80
CA ALA A 181 16.14 -10.62 8.02
C ALA A 181 17.29 -10.56 6.99
N LEU A 182 17.74 -11.71 6.49
CA LEU A 182 18.78 -11.80 5.47
C LEU A 182 18.31 -11.28 4.11
N ASP A 183 17.00 -11.38 3.81
CA ASP A 183 16.42 -10.85 2.57
C ASP A 183 16.41 -9.32 2.50
N PHE A 184 16.69 -8.63 3.62
CA PHE A 184 16.81 -7.17 3.66
C PHE A 184 18.19 -6.69 3.20
N LEU A 185 19.17 -7.57 3.19
CA LEU A 185 20.54 -7.26 2.79
C LEU A 185 20.76 -7.51 1.28
N PRO A 186 21.74 -6.83 0.66
CA PRO A 186 22.13 -7.14 -0.71
C PRO A 186 22.60 -8.60 -0.81
N GLN A 187 22.03 -9.37 -1.73
CA GLN A 187 22.27 -10.81 -1.87
C GLN A 187 23.69 -11.16 -2.30
N ASP A 188 24.40 -10.22 -2.91
CA ASP A 188 25.81 -10.30 -3.28
C ASP A 188 26.75 -9.83 -2.15
N GLY A 189 26.20 -9.40 -1.01
CA GLY A 189 26.93 -8.88 0.13
C GLY A 189 27.76 -9.96 0.83
N LYS A 190 28.92 -9.54 1.40
CA LYS A 190 29.83 -10.44 2.13
C LYS A 190 29.12 -11.16 3.30
N VAL A 191 28.23 -10.48 4.00
CA VAL A 191 27.46 -11.06 5.13
C VAL A 191 26.66 -12.27 4.67
N ILE A 192 25.97 -12.16 3.51
CA ILE A 192 25.17 -13.27 2.96
C ILE A 192 26.06 -14.44 2.55
N GLN A 193 27.22 -14.14 1.93
CA GLN A 193 28.18 -15.19 1.54
C GLN A 193 28.78 -15.90 2.75
N ASP A 194 29.17 -15.16 3.77
CA ASP A 194 29.73 -15.72 5.00
C ASP A 194 28.66 -16.54 5.77
N THR A 195 27.41 -16.07 5.82
CA THR A 195 26.30 -16.81 6.42
C THR A 195 26.06 -18.13 5.71
N LYS A 196 25.95 -18.14 4.37
CA LYS A 196 25.80 -19.37 3.58
C LYS A 196 26.96 -20.34 3.81
N LEU A 197 28.18 -19.83 3.92
CA LEU A 197 29.35 -20.68 4.21
C LEU A 197 29.28 -21.33 5.60
N LEU A 198 28.77 -20.58 6.60
CA LEU A 198 28.53 -21.11 7.94
C LEU A 198 27.45 -22.20 7.93
N GLU A 199 26.36 -21.96 7.21
CA GLU A 199 25.26 -22.91 7.08
C GLU A 199 25.68 -24.19 6.37
N GLU A 200 26.51 -24.10 5.33
CA GLU A 200 27.03 -25.29 4.64
C GLU A 200 28.00 -26.12 5.48
N LYS A 201 28.76 -25.47 6.40
CA LYS A 201 29.87 -26.14 7.09
C LYS A 201 29.58 -26.51 8.54
N PHE A 202 28.62 -25.86 9.17
CA PHE A 202 28.35 -26.06 10.58
C PHE A 202 26.91 -26.47 10.85
N ALA A 203 25.97 -25.57 10.70
CA ALA A 203 24.52 -25.80 10.89
C ALA A 203 23.76 -24.54 10.48
N SER A 204 22.45 -24.62 10.43
CA SER A 204 21.57 -23.46 10.25
C SER A 204 21.90 -22.34 11.24
N THR A 205 21.86 -21.10 10.78
CA THR A 205 21.98 -19.93 11.67
C THR A 205 20.70 -19.68 12.47
N SER A 206 19.60 -20.32 12.10
CA SER A 206 18.32 -20.25 12.80
C SER A 206 18.33 -21.06 14.09
N SER A 207 17.85 -20.44 15.17
CA SER A 207 17.78 -21.08 16.49
C SER A 207 16.48 -20.75 17.22
N ILE A 208 16.05 -21.68 18.05
CA ILE A 208 14.99 -21.47 19.03
C ILE A 208 15.59 -21.51 20.43
N GLU A 209 15.15 -20.60 21.28
CA GLU A 209 15.62 -20.51 22.66
C GLU A 209 14.52 -21.00 23.60
N ALA A 210 14.84 -22.03 24.40
CA ALA A 210 13.97 -22.47 25.47
C ALA A 210 14.49 -21.96 26.82
N VAL A 211 13.65 -21.22 27.55
CA VAL A 211 13.97 -20.68 28.87
C VAL A 211 13.16 -21.46 29.91
N VAL A 212 13.86 -22.23 30.71
CA VAL A 212 13.29 -22.99 31.82
C VAL A 212 13.29 -22.09 33.09
N ASP A 213 12.11 -21.86 33.70
CA ASP A 213 11.95 -21.03 34.88
C ASP A 213 11.77 -21.95 36.09
N PHE A 214 12.83 -22.13 36.85
CA PHE A 214 12.77 -22.89 38.10
C PHE A 214 12.06 -22.12 39.26
N GLY A 215 11.70 -20.86 39.02
CA GLY A 215 10.89 -20.05 39.95
C GLY A 215 11.43 -19.99 41.38
N GLY A 216 10.56 -20.29 42.31
CA GLY A 216 10.89 -20.43 43.73
C GLY A 216 11.07 -21.89 44.16
N LEU A 217 11.31 -22.82 43.22
CA LEU A 217 11.57 -24.22 43.57
C LEU A 217 12.94 -24.34 44.23
N GLU A 218 12.97 -24.78 45.48
CA GLU A 218 14.20 -25.15 46.20
C GLU A 218 14.71 -26.50 45.68
N MET A 219 15.26 -26.48 44.45
CA MET A 219 15.81 -27.65 43.79
C MET A 219 17.34 -27.59 43.78
N PRO A 220 18.03 -28.68 44.17
CA PRO A 220 19.48 -28.74 44.09
C PRO A 220 20.00 -28.47 42.67
N PHE A 221 21.18 -27.88 42.54
CA PHE A 221 21.78 -27.56 41.23
C PHE A 221 21.92 -28.79 40.32
N ALA A 222 22.27 -29.96 40.90
CA ALA A 222 22.38 -31.22 40.16
C ALA A 222 21.05 -31.68 39.54
N ASP A 223 19.94 -31.49 40.26
CA ASP A 223 18.60 -31.87 39.80
C ASP A 223 18.14 -30.90 38.67
N LYS A 224 18.41 -29.60 38.81
CA LYS A 224 18.19 -28.62 37.75
C LYS A 224 18.99 -28.99 36.51
N LEU A 225 20.26 -29.37 36.66
CA LEU A 225 21.13 -29.78 35.59
C LEU A 225 20.58 -31.01 34.85
N SER A 226 20.15 -32.06 35.59
CA SER A 226 19.56 -33.23 35.04
C SER A 226 18.26 -32.95 34.26
N HIS A 227 17.45 -32.03 34.79
CA HIS A 227 16.24 -31.60 34.09
C HIS A 227 16.57 -30.91 32.75
N ILE A 228 17.57 -30.00 32.75
CA ILE A 228 18.02 -29.34 31.52
C ILE A 228 18.59 -30.34 30.50
N GLN A 229 19.35 -31.36 30.93
CA GLN A 229 19.82 -32.43 30.04
C GLN A 229 18.67 -33.18 29.41
N ASN A 230 17.64 -33.54 30.19
CA ASN A 230 16.45 -34.21 29.64
C ASN A 230 15.69 -33.33 28.62
N VAL A 231 15.57 -32.02 28.87
CA VAL A 231 14.94 -31.11 27.91
C VAL A 231 15.79 -30.98 26.64
N CYS A 232 17.13 -30.90 26.76
CA CYS A 232 18.02 -30.88 25.61
C CYS A 232 17.86 -32.15 24.76
N SER A 233 17.88 -33.36 25.40
CA SER A 233 17.71 -34.60 24.64
C SER A 233 16.34 -34.71 23.97
N THR A 234 15.27 -34.24 24.63
CA THR A 234 13.92 -34.18 24.03
C THR A 234 13.88 -33.23 22.80
N LEU A 235 14.60 -32.11 22.85
CA LEU A 235 14.71 -31.21 21.71
C LEU A 235 15.54 -31.84 20.58
N GLU A 236 16.65 -32.51 20.90
CA GLU A 236 17.54 -33.18 19.93
C GLU A 236 16.89 -34.41 19.28
N ASP A 237 15.93 -35.07 19.95
CA ASP A 237 15.14 -36.17 19.37
C ASP A 237 14.20 -35.68 18.26
N HIS A 238 13.96 -34.41 18.14
CA HIS A 238 13.12 -33.87 17.07
C HIS A 238 13.90 -33.75 15.76
N PRO A 239 13.41 -34.27 14.62
CA PRO A 239 14.15 -34.34 13.37
C PRO A 239 14.57 -32.96 12.79
N SER A 240 13.90 -31.90 13.21
CA SER A 240 14.22 -30.52 12.78
C SER A 240 15.31 -29.86 13.61
N ILE A 241 15.78 -30.46 14.69
CA ILE A 241 16.84 -29.94 15.56
C ILE A 241 18.11 -30.72 15.32
N GLU A 242 19.21 -30.03 15.05
CA GLU A 242 20.50 -30.65 14.85
C GLU A 242 21.26 -30.86 16.18
N TYR A 243 21.21 -29.85 17.05
CA TYR A 243 21.78 -29.94 18.39
C TYR A 243 21.19 -28.86 19.31
N ALA A 244 21.23 -29.12 20.61
CA ALA A 244 20.84 -28.17 21.66
C ALA A 244 22.01 -27.89 22.60
N VAL A 245 22.27 -26.60 22.84
CA VAL A 245 23.35 -26.14 23.72
C VAL A 245 22.75 -25.51 24.97
N SER A 246 23.25 -25.94 26.11
CA SER A 246 22.89 -25.40 27.42
C SER A 246 24.09 -25.36 28.35
N ALA A 247 23.92 -24.89 29.59
CA ALA A 247 24.95 -25.03 30.61
C ALA A 247 25.38 -26.49 30.81
N ALA A 248 24.48 -27.45 30.63
CA ALA A 248 24.74 -28.87 30.76
C ALA A 248 25.71 -29.41 29.69
N THR A 249 25.75 -28.82 28.52
CA THR A 249 26.65 -29.25 27.41
C THR A 249 28.12 -29.12 27.77
N PHE A 250 28.46 -28.21 28.66
CA PHE A 250 29.86 -27.97 29.11
C PHE A 250 30.27 -28.83 30.33
N LEU A 251 29.41 -29.73 30.76
CA LEU A 251 29.65 -30.63 31.86
C LEU A 251 29.72 -32.07 31.36
N PRO A 252 30.49 -32.97 32.03
CA PRO A 252 30.53 -34.37 31.66
C PRO A 252 29.14 -34.99 31.74
N THR A 253 28.80 -35.81 30.73
CA THR A 253 27.52 -36.55 30.66
C THR A 253 27.31 -37.47 31.87
N GLN A 254 28.40 -37.98 32.46
CA GLN A 254 28.37 -38.77 33.68
C GLN A 254 29.22 -38.02 34.73
N LEU A 255 28.61 -37.73 35.84
CA LEU A 255 29.34 -37.22 37.00
C LEU A 255 30.34 -38.24 37.51
N PRO A 256 31.52 -37.82 38.02
CA PRO A 256 32.49 -38.74 38.61
C PRO A 256 31.81 -39.62 39.65
N THR A 257 32.23 -40.89 39.72
CA THR A 257 31.72 -41.87 40.70
C THR A 257 32.14 -41.53 42.14
N ASP A 258 33.22 -40.75 42.29
CA ASP A 258 33.59 -40.22 43.61
C ASP A 258 32.72 -39.02 43.99
N PRO A 259 31.98 -39.11 45.14
CA PRO A 259 31.10 -38.03 45.60
C PRO A 259 31.84 -36.70 45.84
N PHE A 260 33.14 -36.74 46.22
CA PHE A 260 33.92 -35.51 46.46
C PHE A 260 34.35 -34.84 45.14
N GLU A 261 34.69 -35.59 44.12
CA GLU A 261 35.03 -35.07 42.79
C GLU A 261 33.76 -34.52 42.10
N ALA A 262 32.65 -35.22 42.23
CA ALA A 262 31.34 -34.78 41.70
C ALA A 262 30.91 -33.47 42.34
N ALA A 263 31.00 -33.37 43.69
CA ALA A 263 30.67 -32.15 44.42
C ALA A 263 31.62 -30.99 44.09
N ALA A 264 32.91 -31.25 43.95
CA ALA A 264 33.88 -30.25 43.56
C ALA A 264 33.67 -29.72 42.13
N LEU A 265 33.27 -30.58 41.20
CA LEU A 265 32.95 -30.24 39.81
C LEU A 265 31.67 -29.36 39.76
N LEU A 266 30.61 -29.78 40.46
CA LEU A 266 29.35 -29.02 40.54
C LEU A 266 29.52 -27.66 41.18
N ASN A 267 30.31 -27.59 42.30
CA ASN A 267 30.62 -26.32 42.97
C ASN A 267 31.43 -25.39 42.04
N ARG A 268 32.38 -25.92 41.28
CA ARG A 268 33.16 -25.15 40.33
C ARG A 268 32.29 -24.67 39.19
N ALA A 269 31.41 -25.52 38.67
CA ALA A 269 30.43 -25.16 37.65
C ALA A 269 29.50 -24.03 38.17
N GLN A 270 28.94 -24.18 39.36
CA GLN A 270 28.07 -23.19 39.99
C GLN A 270 28.78 -21.84 40.23
N GLN A 271 30.05 -21.83 40.63
CA GLN A 271 30.83 -20.62 40.82
C GLN A 271 31.22 -19.92 39.54
N SER A 272 31.41 -20.67 38.43
CA SER A 272 31.77 -20.12 37.14
C SER A 272 30.60 -19.50 36.36
N HIS A 273 29.37 -19.70 36.82
CA HIS A 273 28.16 -19.25 36.09
C HIS A 273 27.84 -17.76 36.24
N GLY A 274 28.59 -17.00 37.06
CA GLY A 274 28.33 -15.56 37.27
C GLY A 274 28.34 -14.70 35.98
N ASP A 275 29.01 -15.21 34.91
CA ASP A 275 29.15 -14.56 33.62
C ASP A 275 28.66 -15.43 32.44
N SER A 276 27.94 -16.53 32.72
CA SER A 276 27.46 -17.41 31.63
C SER A 276 26.14 -16.91 31.03
N ASP A 277 26.04 -16.95 29.70
CA ASP A 277 24.80 -16.61 28.97
C ASP A 277 23.67 -17.65 29.13
N PHE A 278 23.93 -18.78 29.81
CA PHE A 278 23.01 -19.90 29.95
C PHE A 278 22.25 -19.95 31.25
N ILE A 279 22.76 -19.32 32.32
CA ILE A 279 22.14 -19.33 33.64
C ILE A 279 22.05 -17.88 34.15
N SER A 280 20.83 -17.47 34.57
CA SER A 280 20.61 -16.16 35.15
C SER A 280 21.19 -16.07 36.57
N ARG A 281 21.47 -14.85 37.06
CA ARG A 281 21.86 -14.60 38.45
C ARG A 281 20.80 -15.16 39.39
N GLY A 282 21.22 -15.95 40.37
CA GLY A 282 20.32 -16.64 41.29
C GLY A 282 19.74 -17.95 40.78
N GLU A 283 20.24 -18.49 39.67
CA GLU A 283 19.92 -19.82 39.13
C GLU A 283 18.42 -20.05 38.85
N ARG A 284 17.66 -18.98 38.67
CA ARG A 284 16.23 -19.07 38.44
C ARG A 284 15.89 -19.46 37.02
N LEU A 285 16.52 -18.80 36.07
CA LEU A 285 16.26 -18.98 34.63
C LEU A 285 17.45 -19.68 33.95
N TRP A 286 17.17 -20.75 33.26
CA TRP A 286 18.14 -21.49 32.49
C TRP A 286 17.77 -21.48 31.02
N ARG A 287 18.75 -21.22 30.15
CA ARG A 287 18.60 -21.09 28.71
C ARG A 287 19.12 -22.32 28.02
N ILE A 288 18.35 -22.83 27.06
CA ILE A 288 18.73 -23.85 26.09
C ILE A 288 18.61 -23.22 24.71
N SER A 289 19.68 -23.28 23.92
CA SER A 289 19.68 -22.82 22.53
C SER A 289 19.69 -24.03 21.62
N ALA A 290 18.56 -24.27 20.93
CA ALA A 290 18.42 -25.38 19.99
C ALA A 290 18.59 -24.85 18.56
N ARG A 291 19.49 -25.47 17.79
CA ARG A 291 19.74 -25.12 16.40
C ARG A 291 18.98 -26.03 15.47
N PHE A 292 18.37 -25.44 14.43
CA PHE A 292 17.66 -26.20 13.41
C PHE A 292 18.65 -26.90 12.48
N SER A 293 18.26 -28.07 11.95
CA SER A 293 19.06 -28.88 11.02
C SER A 293 19.14 -28.27 9.63
N GLU A 294 18.07 -27.59 9.21
CA GLU A 294 17.99 -26.87 7.94
C GLU A 294 17.48 -25.46 8.21
N ASN A 295 17.75 -24.56 7.26
CA ASN A 295 17.08 -23.28 7.28
C ASN A 295 15.58 -23.54 7.16
N ILE A 296 14.86 -23.38 8.27
CA ILE A 296 13.41 -23.43 8.27
C ILE A 296 12.95 -22.21 7.47
N GLU A 297 12.73 -22.43 6.17
CA GLU A 297 12.34 -21.39 5.21
C GLU A 297 10.96 -20.79 5.48
N GLN A 298 10.16 -21.52 6.22
CA GLN A 298 8.96 -21.03 6.89
C GLN A 298 9.09 -21.59 8.29
N SER A 299 9.13 -20.74 9.29
CA SER A 299 8.90 -21.21 10.64
C SER A 299 7.62 -22.02 10.57
N ASP A 300 7.77 -23.32 10.43
CA ASP A 300 6.64 -24.18 10.47
C ASP A 300 6.09 -24.01 11.85
N ARG A 301 5.01 -23.19 11.96
CA ARG A 301 4.26 -23.02 13.21
C ARG A 301 3.99 -24.39 13.80
N GLN A 302 3.86 -25.37 12.93
CA GLN A 302 3.69 -26.76 13.27
C GLN A 302 4.93 -27.29 13.99
N THR A 303 6.14 -27.11 13.45
CA THR A 303 7.40 -27.53 14.08
C THR A 303 7.61 -26.86 15.44
N ILE A 304 7.39 -25.54 15.53
CA ILE A 304 7.51 -24.83 16.80
C ILE A 304 6.48 -25.33 17.81
N ASN A 305 5.22 -25.54 17.41
CA ASN A 305 4.18 -26.07 18.28
C ASN A 305 4.46 -27.53 18.68
N GLU A 306 5.00 -28.35 17.79
CA GLU A 306 5.41 -29.71 18.07
C GLU A 306 6.54 -29.75 19.13
N LEU A 307 7.55 -28.89 18.99
CA LEU A 307 8.62 -28.71 19.98
C LEU A 307 8.08 -28.25 21.34
N ILE A 308 7.17 -27.26 21.35
CA ILE A 308 6.52 -26.79 22.58
C ILE A 308 5.78 -27.92 23.25
N THR A 309 5.00 -28.70 22.49
CA THR A 309 4.20 -29.82 23.02
C THR A 309 5.08 -30.99 23.48
N ALA A 310 6.17 -31.27 22.76
CA ALA A 310 7.11 -32.35 23.12
C ALA A 310 7.87 -32.05 24.42
N THR A 311 8.05 -30.78 24.76
CA THR A 311 8.78 -30.33 25.96
C THR A 311 7.87 -29.88 27.11
N GLU A 312 6.54 -30.14 27.02
CA GLU A 312 5.64 -29.88 28.13
C GLU A 312 6.11 -30.62 29.40
N SER A 313 6.38 -29.89 30.47
CA SER A 313 6.85 -30.37 31.75
C SER A 313 6.14 -29.64 32.90
N GLU A 314 6.25 -30.18 34.13
CA GLU A 314 5.73 -29.54 35.33
C GLU A 314 6.47 -28.22 35.63
N ILE A 315 7.71 -28.05 35.15
CA ILE A 315 8.50 -26.83 35.24
C ILE A 315 8.22 -25.97 34.01
N PRO A 316 7.83 -24.71 34.19
CA PRO A 316 7.47 -23.83 33.07
C PRO A 316 8.65 -23.61 32.12
N ILE A 317 8.45 -23.97 30.83
CA ILE A 317 9.38 -23.70 29.75
C ILE A 317 8.75 -22.65 28.84
N ARG A 318 9.50 -21.59 28.55
CA ARG A 318 9.08 -20.53 27.63
C ARG A 318 9.99 -20.53 26.42
N PHE A 319 9.41 -20.71 25.26
CA PHE A 319 10.14 -20.59 24.02
C PHE A 319 10.22 -19.14 23.56
N THR A 320 11.38 -18.72 23.09
CA THR A 320 11.70 -17.40 22.56
C THR A 320 12.78 -17.54 21.50
N GLY A 321 13.34 -16.45 21.05
CA GLY A 321 14.38 -16.44 20.04
C GLY A 321 13.94 -15.67 18.80
N MET A 322 14.87 -15.51 17.86
CA MET A 322 14.65 -14.69 16.66
C MET A 322 13.50 -15.22 15.82
N GLU A 323 13.39 -16.54 15.64
CA GLU A 323 12.35 -17.15 14.81
C GLU A 323 10.94 -16.89 15.36
N ILE A 324 10.73 -17.03 16.67
CA ILE A 324 9.44 -16.77 17.31
C ILE A 324 9.08 -15.28 17.22
N LEU A 325 10.07 -14.40 17.40
CA LEU A 325 9.86 -12.95 17.27
C LEU A 325 9.53 -12.55 15.85
N LEU A 326 10.19 -13.16 14.85
CA LEU A 326 9.90 -12.93 13.43
C LEU A 326 8.50 -13.45 13.05
N GLU A 327 8.11 -14.63 13.55
CA GLU A 327 6.74 -15.14 13.35
C GLU A 327 5.69 -14.18 13.93
N HIS A 328 5.94 -13.69 15.14
CA HIS A 328 5.04 -12.72 15.78
C HIS A 328 4.95 -11.42 14.97
N ALA A 329 6.09 -10.91 14.53
CA ALA A 329 6.16 -9.74 13.67
C ALA A 329 5.43 -9.94 12.34
N GLN A 330 5.57 -11.10 11.69
CA GLN A 330 4.85 -11.43 10.46
C GLN A 330 3.34 -11.37 10.66
N LYS A 331 2.84 -11.96 11.75
CA LYS A 331 1.42 -11.93 12.08
C LYS A 331 0.92 -10.51 12.32
N GLN A 332 1.68 -9.71 13.05
CA GLN A 332 1.33 -8.29 13.28
C GLN A 332 1.32 -7.49 11.99
N ILE A 333 2.29 -7.70 11.09
CA ILE A 333 2.34 -7.01 9.79
C ILE A 333 1.11 -7.38 8.95
N PHE A 334 0.77 -8.67 8.87
CA PHE A 334 -0.36 -9.14 8.08
C PHE A 334 -1.69 -8.63 8.61
N THR A 335 -1.87 -8.65 9.93
CA THR A 335 -3.06 -8.10 10.59
C THR A 335 -3.13 -6.59 10.39
N GLY A 336 -2.04 -5.86 10.66
CA GLY A 336 -1.96 -4.42 10.49
C GLY A 336 -2.18 -3.95 9.04
N PHE A 337 -1.82 -4.77 8.04
CA PHE A 337 -2.16 -4.52 6.65
C PHE A 337 -3.67 -4.47 6.44
N TRP A 338 -4.39 -5.51 6.87
CA TRP A 338 -5.84 -5.57 6.67
C TRP A 338 -6.57 -4.49 7.46
N GLU A 339 -6.14 -4.20 8.69
CA GLU A 339 -6.71 -3.15 9.52
C GLU A 339 -6.50 -1.76 8.91
N SER A 340 -5.28 -1.44 8.49
CA SER A 340 -4.98 -0.16 7.84
C SER A 340 -5.69 -0.01 6.50
N PHE A 341 -5.73 -1.08 5.70
CA PHE A 341 -6.43 -1.08 4.41
C PHE A 341 -7.94 -0.91 4.57
N ALA A 342 -8.57 -1.65 5.50
CA ALA A 342 -9.99 -1.53 5.78
C ALA A 342 -10.33 -0.13 6.32
N THR A 343 -9.51 0.41 7.20
CA THR A 343 -9.67 1.77 7.74
C THR A 343 -9.58 2.82 6.63
N ALA A 344 -8.55 2.73 5.78
CA ALA A 344 -8.41 3.59 4.61
C ALA A 344 -9.64 3.50 3.71
N PHE A 345 -10.04 2.27 3.35
CA PHE A 345 -11.17 2.03 2.48
C PHE A 345 -12.47 2.63 3.01
N LEU A 346 -12.77 2.44 4.30
CA LEU A 346 -13.98 2.97 4.92
C LEU A 346 -14.00 4.50 4.96
N ILE A 347 -12.89 5.12 5.37
CA ILE A 347 -12.82 6.58 5.48
C ILE A 347 -12.84 7.22 4.09
N ILE A 348 -12.06 6.70 3.13
CA ILE A 348 -12.03 7.22 1.75
C ILE A 348 -13.40 7.04 1.08
N THR A 349 -14.06 5.89 1.28
CA THR A 349 -15.43 5.67 0.79
C THR A 349 -16.39 6.70 1.36
N THR A 350 -16.28 7.01 2.64
CA THR A 350 -17.10 8.03 3.30
C THR A 350 -16.86 9.42 2.68
N VAL A 351 -15.62 9.80 2.47
CA VAL A 351 -15.27 11.07 1.79
C VAL A 351 -15.84 11.10 0.38
N MET A 352 -15.77 9.99 -0.35
CA MET A 352 -16.31 9.86 -1.71
C MET A 352 -17.84 10.01 -1.72
N VAL A 353 -18.54 9.35 -0.79
CA VAL A 353 -20.01 9.45 -0.64
C VAL A 353 -20.43 10.89 -0.33
N ILE A 354 -19.74 11.54 0.60
CA ILE A 354 -20.03 12.95 0.98
C ILE A 354 -19.78 13.88 -0.22
N SER A 355 -18.66 13.72 -0.92
CA SER A 355 -18.29 14.55 -2.08
C SER A 355 -19.30 14.43 -3.23
N LEU A 356 -19.75 13.21 -3.50
CA LEU A 356 -20.72 12.92 -4.56
C LEU A 356 -22.17 13.12 -4.12
N ARG A 357 -22.42 13.28 -2.83
CA ARG A 357 -23.77 13.38 -2.21
C ARG A 357 -24.69 12.21 -2.58
N SER A 358 -24.12 11.03 -2.74
CA SER A 358 -24.85 9.82 -3.14
C SER A 358 -24.09 8.57 -2.72
N LEU A 359 -24.71 7.74 -1.88
CA LEU A 359 -24.14 6.48 -1.43
C LEU A 359 -23.84 5.54 -2.60
N LYS A 360 -24.79 5.38 -3.53
CA LYS A 360 -24.62 4.53 -4.72
C LYS A 360 -23.48 5.01 -5.61
N ALA A 361 -23.38 6.32 -5.84
CA ALA A 361 -22.31 6.87 -6.67
C ALA A 361 -20.94 6.75 -5.99
N GLY A 362 -20.86 6.97 -4.67
CA GLY A 362 -19.64 6.79 -3.89
C GLY A 362 -19.13 5.36 -3.93
N LEU A 363 -20.00 4.38 -3.68
CA LEU A 363 -19.62 2.96 -3.73
C LEU A 363 -19.17 2.51 -5.13
N ILE A 364 -19.88 2.93 -6.19
CA ILE A 364 -19.50 2.61 -7.57
C ILE A 364 -18.14 3.24 -7.90
N ALA A 365 -17.86 4.45 -7.44
CA ALA A 365 -16.60 5.13 -7.67
C ALA A 365 -15.41 4.46 -6.96
N MET A 366 -15.65 3.67 -5.92
CA MET A 366 -14.59 2.91 -5.24
C MET A 366 -14.16 1.65 -5.99
N ILE A 367 -14.98 1.10 -6.90
CA ILE A 367 -14.63 -0.11 -7.67
C ILE A 367 -13.33 0.07 -8.48
N PRO A 368 -13.15 1.14 -9.27
CA PRO A 368 -11.89 1.41 -9.96
C PRO A 368 -10.68 1.53 -9.02
N ASN A 369 -10.89 2.08 -7.82
CA ASN A 369 -9.81 2.30 -6.85
C ASN A 369 -9.33 1.00 -6.16
N LEU A 370 -10.17 -0.03 -6.12
CA LEU A 370 -9.79 -1.37 -5.65
C LEU A 370 -9.04 -2.17 -6.73
N THR A 371 -9.21 -1.82 -8.01
CA THR A 371 -8.64 -2.55 -9.14
C THR A 371 -7.12 -2.73 -9.02
N PRO A 372 -6.29 -1.69 -8.73
CA PRO A 372 -4.84 -1.84 -8.63
C PRO A 372 -4.45 -2.83 -7.53
N VAL A 373 -5.06 -2.75 -6.37
CA VAL A 373 -4.75 -3.63 -5.24
C VAL A 373 -5.14 -5.07 -5.57
N CYS A 374 -6.33 -5.31 -6.11
CA CYS A 374 -6.76 -6.64 -6.50
C CYS A 374 -5.85 -7.26 -7.57
N ILE A 375 -5.45 -6.49 -8.59
CA ILE A 375 -4.59 -6.99 -9.66
C ILE A 375 -3.20 -7.30 -9.12
N VAL A 376 -2.54 -6.35 -8.48
CA VAL A 376 -1.13 -6.49 -8.12
C VAL A 376 -0.94 -7.51 -6.98
N PHE A 377 -1.67 -7.38 -5.88
CA PHE A 377 -1.58 -8.35 -4.78
C PHE A 377 -2.15 -9.73 -5.15
N GLY A 378 -3.17 -9.77 -6.00
CA GLY A 378 -3.68 -11.03 -6.53
C GLY A 378 -2.66 -11.78 -7.39
N LEU A 379 -1.93 -11.08 -8.24
CA LEU A 379 -0.83 -11.67 -9.02
C LEU A 379 0.30 -12.16 -8.11
N LEU A 380 0.69 -11.40 -7.06
CA LEU A 380 1.68 -11.87 -6.09
C LEU A 380 1.25 -13.19 -5.45
N GLY A 381 -0.03 -13.30 -5.04
CA GLY A 381 -0.56 -14.54 -4.50
C GLY A 381 -0.53 -15.69 -5.50
N TRP A 382 -0.90 -15.46 -6.76
CA TRP A 382 -0.84 -16.48 -7.81
C TRP A 382 0.59 -16.96 -8.11
N PHE A 383 1.56 -16.07 -8.07
CA PHE A 383 2.98 -16.42 -8.30
C PHE A 383 3.70 -16.89 -7.03
N GLY A 384 3.00 -16.98 -5.89
CA GLY A 384 3.59 -17.38 -4.62
C GLY A 384 4.67 -16.41 -4.10
N VAL A 385 4.66 -15.15 -4.56
CA VAL A 385 5.61 -14.15 -4.10
C VAL A 385 5.21 -13.67 -2.71
N PRO A 386 6.06 -13.87 -1.68
CA PRO A 386 5.73 -13.45 -0.33
C PRO A 386 5.66 -11.94 -0.20
N VAL A 387 4.75 -11.45 0.63
CA VAL A 387 4.64 -10.03 0.96
C VAL A 387 5.37 -9.73 2.25
N GLU A 388 6.14 -8.66 2.20
CA GLU A 388 6.97 -8.18 3.30
C GLU A 388 6.45 -6.84 3.82
N ILE A 389 7.09 -6.31 4.87
CA ILE A 389 6.71 -5.05 5.52
C ILE A 389 6.60 -3.88 4.52
N GLY A 390 7.57 -3.75 3.60
CA GLY A 390 7.57 -2.70 2.59
C GLY A 390 6.41 -2.82 1.61
N THR A 391 6.13 -4.06 1.14
CA THR A 391 5.06 -4.32 0.18
C THR A 391 3.67 -4.23 0.79
N MET A 392 3.50 -4.66 2.06
CA MET A 392 2.22 -4.58 2.78
C MET A 392 1.72 -3.14 2.91
N MET A 393 2.60 -2.21 3.24
CA MET A 393 2.23 -0.80 3.37
C MET A 393 1.67 -0.20 2.08
N THR A 394 2.10 -0.72 0.91
CA THR A 394 1.73 -0.15 -0.40
C THR A 394 0.24 -0.24 -0.69
N GLY A 395 -0.48 -1.22 -0.13
CA GLY A 395 -1.92 -1.40 -0.40
C GLY A 395 -2.77 -0.21 0.05
N SER A 396 -2.60 0.23 1.30
CA SER A 396 -3.32 1.39 1.86
C SER A 396 -2.90 2.70 1.20
N ILE A 397 -1.59 2.83 0.90
CA ILE A 397 -1.03 4.00 0.21
C ILE A 397 -1.58 4.09 -1.21
N ALA A 398 -1.56 2.98 -1.95
CA ALA A 398 -2.05 2.94 -3.32
C ALA A 398 -3.56 3.23 -3.41
N LEU A 399 -4.35 2.78 -2.43
CA LEU A 399 -5.77 3.11 -2.37
C LEU A 399 -5.97 4.63 -2.25
N GLY A 400 -5.22 5.30 -1.38
CA GLY A 400 -5.26 6.77 -1.24
C GLY A 400 -4.84 7.51 -2.50
N LEU A 401 -3.81 7.02 -3.21
CA LEU A 401 -3.29 7.63 -4.44
C LEU A 401 -4.18 7.33 -5.67
N ALA A 402 -4.77 6.14 -5.76
CA ALA A 402 -5.63 5.78 -6.88
C ALA A 402 -6.87 6.69 -6.97
N VAL A 403 -7.36 7.14 -5.82
CA VAL A 403 -8.54 8.03 -5.75
C VAL A 403 -8.27 9.42 -6.35
N ASP A 404 -7.00 9.84 -6.49
CA ASP A 404 -6.62 11.14 -7.08
C ASP A 404 -7.17 11.28 -8.51
N GLY A 405 -6.87 10.35 -9.40
CA GLY A 405 -7.39 10.35 -10.77
C GLY A 405 -8.91 10.28 -10.81
N THR A 406 -9.50 9.46 -9.95
CA THR A 406 -10.96 9.31 -9.82
C THR A 406 -11.64 10.65 -9.49
N PHE A 407 -11.12 11.46 -8.55
CA PHE A 407 -11.71 12.77 -8.23
C PHE A 407 -11.62 13.76 -9.39
N HIS A 408 -10.45 13.84 -10.03
CA HIS A 408 -10.28 14.70 -11.20
C HIS A 408 -11.25 14.37 -12.31
N TYR A 409 -11.47 13.08 -12.57
CA TYR A 409 -12.43 12.61 -13.56
C TYR A 409 -13.88 12.90 -13.15
N LEU A 410 -14.29 12.53 -11.92
CA LEU A 410 -15.67 12.64 -11.46
C LEU A 410 -16.17 14.09 -11.34
N VAL A 411 -15.31 15.02 -10.94
CA VAL A 411 -15.65 16.45 -10.92
C VAL A 411 -16.03 16.90 -12.33
N ARG A 412 -15.22 16.58 -13.34
CA ARG A 412 -15.50 16.94 -14.74
C ARG A 412 -16.71 16.23 -15.33
N TYR A 413 -16.87 14.96 -15.00
CA TYR A 413 -18.07 14.21 -15.38
C TYR A 413 -19.34 14.87 -14.83
N LYS A 414 -19.32 15.26 -13.55
CA LYS A 414 -20.46 15.93 -12.89
C LYS A 414 -20.75 17.30 -13.52
N ASP A 415 -19.71 18.09 -13.80
CA ASP A 415 -19.83 19.39 -14.46
C ASP A 415 -20.48 19.24 -15.86
N ALA A 416 -20.06 18.23 -16.64
CA ALA A 416 -20.64 17.95 -17.95
C ALA A 416 -22.11 17.51 -17.85
N CYS A 417 -22.46 16.65 -16.89
CA CYS A 417 -23.86 16.26 -16.64
C CYS A 417 -24.72 17.47 -16.24
N GLN A 418 -24.21 18.37 -15.41
CA GLN A 418 -24.91 19.60 -15.01
C GLN A 418 -25.09 20.59 -16.17
N SER A 419 -24.19 20.54 -17.16
CA SER A 419 -24.30 21.33 -18.39
C SER A 419 -25.29 20.73 -19.42
N GLY A 420 -25.97 19.64 -19.09
CA GLY A 420 -26.98 19.00 -19.92
C GLY A 420 -26.47 17.85 -20.81
N ASP A 421 -25.19 17.48 -20.69
CA ASP A 421 -24.67 16.33 -21.43
C ASP A 421 -25.26 15.01 -20.86
N CYS A 422 -25.59 14.09 -21.74
CA CYS A 422 -25.97 12.73 -21.36
C CYS A 422 -24.76 11.97 -20.78
N SER A 423 -24.99 10.91 -19.99
CA SER A 423 -23.93 10.15 -19.29
C SER A 423 -22.77 9.73 -20.22
N THR A 424 -23.09 9.26 -21.42
CA THR A 424 -22.11 8.82 -22.43
C THR A 424 -21.26 9.98 -22.96
N LYS A 425 -21.90 11.12 -23.28
CA LYS A 425 -21.18 12.32 -23.72
C LYS A 425 -20.36 12.93 -22.60
N ALA A 426 -20.94 12.98 -21.38
CA ALA A 426 -20.24 13.48 -20.19
C ALA A 426 -19.00 12.63 -19.87
N ALA A 427 -19.09 11.29 -19.95
CA ALA A 427 -17.95 10.40 -19.74
C ALA A 427 -16.84 10.64 -20.77
N ARG A 428 -17.17 10.77 -22.06
CA ARG A 428 -16.20 11.09 -23.11
C ARG A 428 -15.55 12.46 -22.89
N ARG A 429 -16.34 13.47 -22.60
CA ARG A 429 -15.85 14.84 -22.36
C ARG A 429 -14.94 14.91 -21.16
N ALA A 430 -15.30 14.24 -20.05
CA ALA A 430 -14.44 14.15 -18.87
C ALA A 430 -13.11 13.48 -19.21
N LEU A 431 -13.12 12.35 -19.95
CA LEU A 431 -11.91 11.63 -20.32
C LEU A 431 -11.00 12.47 -21.24
N LEU A 432 -11.57 13.19 -22.20
CA LEU A 432 -10.80 14.09 -23.06
C LEU A 432 -10.15 15.26 -22.31
N LEU A 433 -10.84 15.78 -21.27
CA LEU A 433 -10.34 16.92 -20.50
C LEU A 433 -9.34 16.53 -19.40
N THR A 434 -9.45 15.34 -18.83
CA THR A 434 -8.63 14.95 -17.66
C THR A 434 -7.71 13.77 -17.94
N GLY A 435 -8.02 12.94 -18.93
CA GLY A 435 -7.30 11.68 -19.17
C GLY A 435 -5.80 11.88 -19.41
N GLY A 436 -5.42 12.91 -20.17
CA GLY A 436 -4.01 13.24 -20.39
C GLY A 436 -3.28 13.68 -19.11
N ALA A 437 -3.95 14.45 -18.23
CA ALA A 437 -3.36 14.86 -16.96
C ALA A 437 -3.22 13.68 -16.00
N ILE A 438 -4.25 12.83 -15.88
CA ILE A 438 -4.23 11.62 -15.05
C ILE A 438 -3.12 10.68 -15.51
N LEU A 439 -3.03 10.39 -16.81
CA LEU A 439 -1.98 9.53 -17.36
C LEU A 439 -0.57 10.08 -17.06
N ASN A 440 -0.35 11.37 -17.32
CA ASN A 440 0.95 12.00 -17.08
C ASN A 440 1.31 11.99 -15.58
N ALA A 441 0.36 12.32 -14.70
CA ALA A 441 0.60 12.27 -13.25
C ALA A 441 0.93 10.86 -12.80
N SER A 442 0.16 9.86 -13.21
CA SER A 442 0.40 8.45 -12.84
C SER A 442 1.74 7.92 -13.37
N VAL A 443 2.12 8.26 -14.61
CA VAL A 443 3.41 7.84 -15.20
C VAL A 443 4.57 8.52 -14.47
N ILE A 444 4.49 9.81 -14.16
CA ILE A 444 5.54 10.53 -13.43
C ILE A 444 5.66 9.96 -12.01
N THR A 445 4.54 9.67 -11.36
CA THR A 445 4.51 9.00 -10.05
C THR A 445 5.17 7.62 -10.12
N ALA A 446 4.82 6.81 -11.11
CA ALA A 446 5.39 5.48 -11.31
C ALA A 446 6.91 5.54 -11.55
N VAL A 447 7.37 6.46 -12.42
CA VAL A 447 8.82 6.67 -12.66
C VAL A 447 9.53 7.15 -11.40
N GLY A 448 8.93 8.09 -10.66
CA GLY A 448 9.48 8.56 -9.38
C GLY A 448 9.62 7.42 -8.35
N MET A 449 8.60 6.57 -8.24
CA MET A 449 8.62 5.42 -7.34
C MET A 449 9.62 4.34 -7.78
N THR A 450 9.82 4.16 -9.10
CA THR A 450 10.84 3.24 -9.63
C THR A 450 12.26 3.63 -9.19
N ALA A 451 12.51 4.93 -8.93
CA ALA A 451 13.81 5.37 -8.42
C ALA A 451 14.16 4.77 -7.05
N LEU A 452 13.16 4.42 -6.23
CA LEU A 452 13.37 3.68 -4.99
C LEU A 452 13.92 2.26 -5.24
N GLY A 453 13.64 1.68 -6.41
CA GLY A 453 14.17 0.39 -6.85
C GLY A 453 15.69 0.36 -6.99
N LEU A 454 16.36 1.52 -7.05
CA LEU A 454 17.81 1.65 -7.05
C LEU A 454 18.43 1.56 -5.65
N SER A 455 17.62 1.46 -4.59
CA SER A 455 18.10 1.31 -3.22
C SER A 455 18.81 -0.04 -3.03
N SER A 456 19.93 -0.04 -2.34
CA SER A 456 20.60 -1.26 -1.88
C SER A 456 19.83 -1.97 -0.74
N PHE A 457 18.91 -1.27 -0.08
CA PHE A 457 18.05 -1.84 0.95
C PHE A 457 16.80 -2.47 0.29
N ALA A 458 16.73 -3.80 0.31
CA ALA A 458 15.73 -4.56 -0.44
C ALA A 458 14.27 -4.17 -0.14
N PRO A 459 13.84 -3.92 1.13
CA PRO A 459 12.46 -3.49 1.40
C PRO A 459 12.08 -2.17 0.73
N THR A 460 13.01 -1.21 0.66
CA THR A 460 12.78 0.07 -0.04
C THR A 460 12.66 -0.13 -1.55
N ALA A 461 13.52 -0.96 -2.12
CA ALA A 461 13.47 -1.27 -3.56
C ALA A 461 12.15 -1.98 -3.93
N ARG A 462 11.75 -2.98 -3.16
CA ARG A 462 10.48 -3.71 -3.35
C ARG A 462 9.27 -2.80 -3.18
N PHE A 463 9.28 -1.93 -2.17
CA PHE A 463 8.26 -0.89 -2.01
C PHE A 463 8.13 -0.02 -3.28
N GLY A 464 9.26 0.44 -3.83
CA GLY A 464 9.27 1.25 -5.05
C GLY A 464 8.67 0.53 -6.26
N PHE A 465 9.06 -0.72 -6.51
CA PHE A 465 8.51 -1.53 -7.59
C PHE A 465 7.03 -1.83 -7.40
N MET A 466 6.60 -2.15 -6.18
CA MET A 466 5.20 -2.38 -5.87
C MET A 466 4.34 -1.14 -6.09
N MET A 467 4.79 0.02 -5.61
CA MET A 467 4.10 1.29 -5.84
C MET A 467 4.03 1.62 -7.34
N THR A 468 5.10 1.36 -8.09
CA THR A 468 5.10 1.53 -9.55
C THR A 468 4.03 0.66 -10.22
N ALA A 469 3.99 -0.64 -9.89
CA ALA A 469 2.99 -1.56 -10.43
C ALA A 469 1.55 -1.14 -10.07
N LEU A 470 1.33 -0.74 -8.82
CA LEU A 470 0.03 -0.25 -8.33
C LEU A 470 -0.41 1.03 -9.03
N MET A 471 0.51 2.00 -9.27
CA MET A 471 0.19 3.23 -9.99
C MET A 471 -0.14 2.97 -11.47
N LEU A 472 0.57 2.07 -12.13
CA LEU A 472 0.26 1.68 -13.51
C LEU A 472 -1.08 0.92 -13.59
N ALA A 473 -1.38 0.06 -12.62
CA ALA A 473 -2.68 -0.60 -12.52
C ALA A 473 -3.83 0.39 -12.22
N ALA A 474 -3.58 1.47 -11.47
CA ALA A 474 -4.57 2.51 -11.19
C ALA A 474 -5.02 3.24 -12.48
N VAL A 475 -4.14 3.41 -13.46
CA VAL A 475 -4.49 3.97 -14.78
C VAL A 475 -5.59 3.15 -15.46
N VAL A 476 -5.56 1.82 -15.31
CA VAL A 476 -6.61 0.93 -15.85
C VAL A 476 -7.95 1.20 -15.15
N GLY A 477 -7.93 1.37 -13.83
CA GLY A 477 -9.12 1.74 -13.06
C GLY A 477 -9.71 3.07 -13.52
N ASP A 478 -8.89 4.11 -13.57
CA ASP A 478 -9.34 5.50 -13.79
C ASP A 478 -9.68 5.81 -15.25
N LEU A 479 -8.90 5.31 -16.22
CA LEU A 479 -9.07 5.67 -17.62
C LEU A 479 -9.86 4.64 -18.45
N ILE A 480 -10.02 3.42 -17.94
CA ILE A 480 -10.74 2.35 -18.63
C ILE A 480 -12.03 1.99 -17.89
N LEU A 481 -11.92 1.53 -16.63
CA LEU A 481 -13.07 1.02 -15.90
C LEU A 481 -14.04 2.12 -15.48
N LEU A 482 -13.57 3.24 -14.93
CA LEU A 482 -14.42 4.32 -14.45
C LEU A 482 -15.28 4.95 -15.55
N PRO A 483 -14.73 5.35 -16.72
CA PRO A 483 -15.54 5.85 -17.85
C PRO A 483 -16.56 4.83 -18.34
N ALA A 484 -16.18 3.56 -18.43
CA ALA A 484 -17.06 2.48 -18.85
C ALA A 484 -18.24 2.28 -17.87
N LEU A 485 -17.98 2.26 -16.55
CA LEU A 485 -19.01 2.13 -15.51
C LEU A 485 -20.03 3.27 -15.53
N LEU A 486 -19.56 4.50 -15.73
CA LEU A 486 -20.43 5.67 -15.74
C LEU A 486 -21.27 5.76 -17.02
N SER A 487 -20.78 5.24 -18.15
CA SER A 487 -21.52 5.21 -19.40
C SER A 487 -22.63 4.15 -19.46
N LEU A 488 -22.50 3.03 -18.72
CA LEU A 488 -23.50 1.94 -18.64
C LEU A 488 -24.89 2.40 -18.17
N LYS A 489 -24.97 3.46 -17.39
CA LYS A 489 -26.20 3.96 -16.79
C LYS A 489 -27.24 4.38 -17.83
N GLU A 490 -26.79 4.87 -18.95
CA GLU A 490 -27.66 5.39 -20.02
C GLU A 490 -28.03 4.31 -21.03
N GLN A 491 -27.12 3.40 -21.34
CA GLN A 491 -27.43 2.25 -22.18
C GLN A 491 -28.58 1.41 -21.60
N ARG A 492 -28.65 1.28 -20.26
CA ARG A 492 -29.81 0.66 -19.59
C ARG A 492 -31.10 1.45 -19.74
N ARG A 493 -31.05 2.79 -19.72
CA ARG A 493 -32.23 3.65 -19.92
C ARG A 493 -32.69 3.64 -21.38
N GLY A 494 -31.79 3.58 -22.34
CA GLY A 494 -32.11 3.45 -23.76
C GLY A 494 -32.82 2.14 -24.07
N ILE A 495 -32.29 1.01 -23.59
CA ILE A 495 -32.89 -0.32 -23.78
C ILE A 495 -34.28 -0.41 -23.13
N ASN A 496 -34.45 0.14 -21.92
CA ASN A 496 -35.77 0.15 -21.26
C ASN A 496 -36.76 1.02 -22.03
N LYS A 497 -36.33 2.13 -22.65
CA LYS A 497 -37.22 2.93 -23.51
C LYS A 497 -37.59 2.21 -24.79
N GLU A 498 -36.66 1.53 -25.46
CA GLU A 498 -36.94 0.74 -26.65
C GLU A 498 -37.83 -0.47 -26.32
N ALA A 499 -37.56 -1.17 -25.21
CA ALA A 499 -38.42 -2.24 -24.72
C ALA A 499 -39.83 -1.76 -24.32
N GLU A 500 -39.98 -0.55 -23.77
CA GLU A 500 -41.27 0.04 -23.41
C GLU A 500 -42.02 0.52 -24.66
N ILE A 501 -41.35 0.92 -25.73
CA ILE A 501 -41.92 1.23 -27.03
C ILE A 501 -42.37 -0.05 -27.74
N ASP A 502 -41.61 -1.12 -27.66
CA ASP A 502 -41.90 -2.42 -28.27
C ASP A 502 -43.07 -3.13 -27.55
N LEU A 503 -43.18 -2.96 -26.23
CA LEU A 503 -44.32 -3.48 -25.43
C LEU A 503 -45.64 -2.73 -25.68
N ARG A 504 -45.59 -1.53 -26.25
CA ARG A 504 -46.82 -0.74 -26.55
C ARG A 504 -47.47 -1.08 -27.89
N GLY A 505 -46.95 -1.98 -28.69
CA GLY A 505 -47.53 -2.45 -29.94
C GLY A 505 -47.87 -1.36 -30.98
N PRO A 506 -48.07 -1.70 -32.26
CA PRO A 506 -48.28 -0.74 -33.34
C PRO A 506 -49.65 -0.01 -33.31
N HIS A 507 -50.43 -0.10 -32.25
CA HIS A 507 -51.78 0.47 -32.15
C HIS A 507 -52.01 1.53 -31.07
N ALA A 508 -50.99 2.17 -30.53
CA ALA A 508 -51.18 3.35 -29.71
C ALA A 508 -51.51 4.57 -30.60
N PRO A 509 -52.68 5.24 -30.47
CA PRO A 509 -53.03 6.38 -31.30
C PRO A 509 -51.98 7.50 -31.10
N MET A 510 -51.39 7.95 -32.20
CA MET A 510 -50.59 9.18 -32.24
C MET A 510 -51.50 10.31 -31.72
N HIS A 511 -51.21 10.82 -30.53
CA HIS A 511 -51.76 12.11 -30.10
C HIS A 511 -51.30 13.16 -31.12
N ALA A 512 -52.28 13.73 -31.81
CA ALA A 512 -52.10 14.86 -32.72
C ALA A 512 -51.37 16.01 -31.96
N PRO A 513 -50.42 16.70 -32.61
CA PRO A 513 -49.74 17.81 -31.96
C PRO A 513 -50.76 18.89 -31.59
N SER A 514 -50.74 19.28 -30.31
CA SER A 514 -51.61 20.34 -29.77
C SER A 514 -51.42 21.62 -30.59
N LYS A 515 -52.55 22.18 -31.07
CA LYS A 515 -52.64 23.43 -31.83
C LYS A 515 -52.34 24.67 -30.99
N THR A 516 -51.15 24.81 -30.44
CA THR A 516 -50.77 26.01 -29.67
C THR A 516 -49.68 26.87 -30.29
N HIS A 517 -49.21 26.54 -31.49
CA HIS A 517 -48.20 27.35 -32.20
C HIS A 517 -48.69 28.07 -33.46
N SER A 518 -49.98 28.02 -33.77
CA SER A 518 -50.53 28.71 -34.95
C SER A 518 -51.15 30.09 -34.67
N GLU A 519 -51.38 30.44 -33.41
CA GLU A 519 -51.98 31.75 -33.10
C GLU A 519 -50.93 32.86 -32.89
N SER A 520 -49.73 32.57 -32.40
CA SER A 520 -48.67 33.59 -32.28
C SER A 520 -48.10 34.06 -33.61
N ALA A 521 -48.18 33.25 -34.68
CA ALA A 521 -47.72 33.63 -36.01
C ALA A 521 -48.76 34.47 -36.78
N ARG A 522 -50.03 34.49 -36.40
CA ARG A 522 -51.07 35.33 -36.99
C ARG A 522 -51.15 36.73 -36.35
N GLU A 523 -50.79 36.86 -35.07
CA GLU A 523 -50.75 38.16 -34.38
C GLU A 523 -49.58 39.03 -34.81
N LEU A 524 -48.41 38.42 -35.14
CA LEU A 524 -47.23 39.14 -35.65
C LEU A 524 -47.40 39.65 -37.09
N ARG A 525 -48.31 39.09 -37.89
CA ARG A 525 -48.64 39.62 -39.22
C ARG A 525 -49.69 40.76 -39.26
N ARG A 526 -50.41 40.98 -38.16
CA ARG A 526 -51.38 42.08 -38.01
C ARG A 526 -50.81 43.37 -37.43
N LYS A 527 -49.55 43.38 -36.96
CA LYS A 527 -48.87 44.58 -36.45
C LYS A 527 -47.83 45.15 -37.41
N ALA A 528 -47.69 44.60 -38.62
CA ALA A 528 -46.73 45.08 -39.63
C ALA A 528 -47.42 45.48 -40.93
N GLY A 529 -48.64 45.95 -40.87
CA GLY A 529 -49.36 46.55 -42.01
C GLY A 529 -50.04 47.81 -41.55
#